data_aae0ab1cf6bdf4a42c3c5cf853679e56
#
_entry.id   aae0ab1cf6bdf4a42c3c5cf853679e56
#
_cell.length_a   1.000
_cell.length_b   1.000
_cell.length_c   1.000
_cell.angle_alpha   90.00
_cell.angle_beta   90.00
_cell.angle_gamma   90.00
#
_symmetry.space_group_name_H-M   'P 1'
#
loop_
_entity.id
_entity.type
_entity.pdbx_description
1 polymer ?
#
loop_
_entity_poly.entity_id
_entity_poly.type
_entity_poly.pdbx_seq_one_letter_code
_entity_poly.pdbx_strand_id
1 'polypeptide(L)'
;MKIDKRIYTGVLVIKALTESRESFKSAREIAETLGLSEISVRQALVRLRRAGILQAEKGRQGGYRLAKPPEKIPLPLLLRTLADGEPVLALLSERGRRGKPYTPDKRDLLAGF
;
A
#
# COMPACT_ATOMS: atom_id res chain seq x y z
N MET A 1 -17.55 -1.45 -9.09
CA MET A 1 -16.11 -1.58 -9.28
C MET A 1 -15.51 -2.55 -8.31
N LYS A 2 -14.61 -3.37 -8.80
CA LYS A 2 -14.02 -4.37 -7.97
C LYS A 2 -12.74 -3.87 -7.37
N ILE A 3 -12.56 -4.01 -6.08
CA ILE A 3 -11.33 -3.58 -5.43
C ILE A 3 -10.25 -4.62 -5.66
N ASP A 4 -9.10 -4.16 -6.12
CA ASP A 4 -7.96 -5.02 -6.35
C ASP A 4 -7.47 -5.57 -5.02
N LYS A 5 -7.12 -6.86 -5.00
CA LYS A 5 -6.67 -7.51 -3.78
C LYS A 5 -5.45 -6.82 -3.18
N ARG A 6 -4.55 -6.31 -4.02
CA ARG A 6 -3.35 -5.64 -3.51
C ARG A 6 -3.74 -4.36 -2.77
N ILE A 7 -4.72 -3.63 -3.29
CA ILE A 7 -5.18 -2.41 -2.68
C ILE A 7 -5.88 -2.73 -1.36
N TYR A 8 -6.74 -3.73 -1.38
CA TYR A 8 -7.45 -4.14 -0.20
C TYR A 8 -6.48 -4.54 0.92
N THR A 9 -5.51 -5.40 0.59
CA THR A 9 -4.52 -5.83 1.57
C THR A 9 -3.76 -4.65 2.13
N GLY A 10 -3.33 -3.74 1.26
CA GLY A 10 -2.56 -2.58 1.71
C GLY A 10 -3.34 -1.66 2.61
N VAL A 11 -4.61 -1.47 2.32
CA VAL A 11 -5.46 -0.62 3.17
C VAL A 11 -5.62 -1.24 4.55
N LEU A 12 -5.81 -2.56 4.59
CA LEU A 12 -5.92 -3.24 5.89
C LEU A 12 -4.61 -3.16 6.67
N VAL A 13 -3.48 -3.24 5.98
CA VAL A 13 -2.19 -3.10 6.63
C VAL A 13 -2.06 -1.71 7.26
N ILE A 14 -2.44 -0.68 6.52
CA ILE A 14 -2.39 0.68 7.02
C ILE A 14 -3.28 0.81 8.26
N LYS A 15 -4.47 0.22 8.20
CA LYS A 15 -5.38 0.28 9.33
C LYS A 15 -4.77 -0.40 10.56
N ALA A 16 -4.19 -1.57 10.37
CA ALA A 16 -3.59 -2.30 11.48
C ALA A 16 -2.45 -1.49 12.10
N LEU A 17 -1.62 -0.86 11.26
CA LEU A 17 -0.50 -0.09 11.76
C LEU A 17 -0.93 1.22 12.39
N THR A 18 -2.09 1.73 11.99
CA THR A 18 -2.64 2.92 12.62
C THR A 18 -2.97 2.62 14.08
N GLU A 19 -3.44 1.43 14.35
CA GLU A 19 -3.80 1.03 15.70
C GLU A 19 -2.61 0.71 16.59
N SER A 20 -1.43 0.54 16.00
CA SER A 20 -0.25 0.22 16.76
C SER A 20 0.87 1.20 16.44
N ARG A 21 0.56 2.47 16.44
CA ARG A 21 1.47 3.48 15.94
C ARG A 21 2.80 3.59 16.68
N GLU A 22 2.82 3.23 17.94
CA GLU A 22 4.01 3.38 18.73
C GLU A 22 4.96 2.20 18.75
N SER A 23 4.62 1.14 18.08
CA SER A 23 5.49 -0.02 18.07
C SER A 23 5.62 -0.55 16.65
N PHE A 24 6.75 -1.19 16.40
CA PHE A 24 6.95 -1.85 15.12
C PHE A 24 6.26 -3.21 15.16
N LYS A 25 5.69 -3.60 14.05
CA LYS A 25 5.03 -4.90 13.92
C LYS A 25 5.64 -5.66 12.77
N SER A 26 5.90 -6.93 12.97
CA SER A 26 6.46 -7.77 11.93
C SER A 26 5.39 -8.11 10.91
N ALA A 27 5.83 -8.52 9.72
CA ALA A 27 4.89 -8.94 8.68
C ALA A 27 4.03 -10.08 9.18
N ARG A 28 4.63 -10.98 9.95
CA ARG A 28 3.89 -12.13 10.47
C ARG A 28 2.81 -11.69 11.43
N GLU A 29 3.15 -10.79 12.35
CA GLU A 29 2.17 -10.29 13.30
C GLU A 29 1.01 -9.59 12.61
N ILE A 30 1.33 -8.79 11.59
CA ILE A 30 0.29 -8.09 10.86
C ILE A 30 -0.60 -9.09 10.13
N ALA A 31 0.00 -10.09 9.49
CA ALA A 31 -0.77 -11.10 8.78
C ALA A 31 -1.69 -11.85 9.72
N GLU A 32 -1.18 -12.22 10.89
CA GLU A 32 -1.98 -12.94 11.87
C GLU A 32 -3.15 -12.07 12.36
N THR A 33 -2.87 -10.82 12.64
CA THR A 33 -3.91 -9.92 13.09
C THR A 33 -5.01 -9.75 12.06
N LEU A 34 -4.63 -9.67 10.79
CA LEU A 34 -5.60 -9.44 9.73
C LEU A 34 -6.21 -10.70 9.15
N GLY A 35 -5.66 -11.85 9.49
CA GLY A 35 -6.13 -13.09 8.90
C GLY A 35 -5.77 -13.22 7.44
N LEU A 36 -4.66 -12.63 7.04
CA LEU A 36 -4.22 -12.64 5.65
C LEU A 36 -2.94 -13.42 5.47
N SER A 37 -2.63 -13.75 4.23
CA SER A 37 -1.41 -14.47 3.90
C SER A 37 -0.22 -13.57 4.19
N GLU A 38 0.80 -14.13 4.80
CA GLU A 38 2.02 -13.37 5.10
C GLU A 38 2.68 -12.88 3.82
N ILE A 39 2.62 -13.66 2.76
CA ILE A 39 3.21 -13.26 1.49
C ILE A 39 2.54 -12.02 0.95
N SER A 40 1.21 -11.99 0.98
CA SER A 40 0.47 -10.83 0.50
C SER A 40 0.78 -9.60 1.34
N VAL A 41 0.86 -9.78 2.65
CA VAL A 41 1.17 -8.68 3.55
C VAL A 41 2.58 -8.16 3.29
N ARG A 42 3.55 -9.05 3.09
CA ARG A 42 4.92 -8.61 2.81
C ARG A 42 5.01 -7.82 1.52
N GLN A 43 4.27 -8.21 0.50
CA GLN A 43 4.26 -7.47 -0.75
C GLN A 43 3.73 -6.06 -0.55
N ALA A 44 2.66 -5.93 0.22
CA ALA A 44 2.11 -4.62 0.51
C ALA A 44 3.10 -3.77 1.32
N LEU A 45 3.75 -4.40 2.30
CA LEU A 45 4.71 -3.68 3.14
C LEU A 45 5.88 -3.15 2.32
N VAL A 46 6.37 -3.93 1.38
CA VAL A 46 7.48 -3.51 0.54
C VAL A 46 7.09 -2.28 -0.29
N ARG A 47 5.91 -2.33 -0.88
CA ARG A 47 5.44 -1.21 -1.69
C ARG A 47 5.25 0.06 -0.86
N LEU A 48 4.64 -0.09 0.30
CA LEU A 48 4.37 1.05 1.17
C LEU A 48 5.66 1.65 1.71
N ARG A 49 6.63 0.80 2.02
CA ARG A 49 7.90 1.29 2.51
C ARG A 49 8.64 2.05 1.43
N ARG A 50 8.64 1.55 0.21
CA ARG A 50 9.31 2.22 -0.89
C ARG A 50 8.73 3.61 -1.15
N ALA A 51 7.47 3.79 -0.87
CA ALA A 51 6.81 5.08 -1.07
C ALA A 51 7.01 6.02 0.12
N GLY A 52 7.71 5.57 1.15
CA GLY A 52 7.93 6.42 2.31
C GLY A 52 6.77 6.48 3.27
N ILE A 53 5.77 5.64 3.08
CA ILE A 53 4.61 5.61 3.96
C ILE A 53 4.92 4.85 5.24
N LEU A 54 5.82 3.88 5.17
CA LEU A 54 6.20 3.08 6.32
C LEU A 54 7.67 3.25 6.65
N GLN A 55 7.98 3.03 7.92
CA GLN A 55 9.34 2.91 8.41
C GLN A 55 9.57 1.45 8.70
N ALA A 56 10.79 0.98 8.50
CA ALA A 56 11.16 -0.39 8.82
C ALA A 56 12.36 -0.39 9.75
N GLU A 57 12.37 -1.34 10.67
CA GLU A 57 13.46 -1.50 11.60
C GLU A 57 13.86 -2.96 11.63
N LYS A 58 15.15 -3.23 11.66
CA LYS A 58 15.63 -4.60 11.69
C LYS A 58 15.72 -5.10 13.11
N GLY A 59 15.81 -6.40 13.29
CA GLY A 59 16.05 -6.99 14.59
C GLY A 59 14.81 -7.61 15.18
N ARG A 60 14.99 -8.18 16.36
CA ARG A 60 13.91 -8.86 17.02
C ARG A 60 12.71 -8.05 17.30
N GLN A 61 12.90 -6.82 17.72
CA GLN A 61 11.80 -5.95 18.03
C GLN A 61 11.50 -4.99 16.91
N GLY A 62 12.02 -5.29 15.73
CA GLY A 62 11.80 -4.46 14.58
C GLY A 62 10.51 -4.82 13.88
N GLY A 63 10.42 -4.38 12.64
CA GLY A 63 9.22 -4.59 11.83
C GLY A 63 8.88 -3.32 11.10
N TYR A 64 7.60 -3.01 11.06
CA TYR A 64 7.09 -1.87 10.31
C TYR A 64 6.16 -1.04 11.15
N ARG A 65 6.16 0.26 10.88
CA ARG A 65 5.17 1.16 11.46
C ARG A 65 4.98 2.32 10.49
N LEU A 66 3.94 3.11 10.71
CA LEU A 66 3.68 4.24 9.83
C LEU A 66 4.77 5.30 10.00
N ALA A 67 5.25 5.84 8.89
CA ALA A 67 6.25 6.91 8.92
C ALA A 67 5.58 8.26 9.11
N LYS A 68 4.29 8.35 8.84
CA LYS A 68 3.56 9.60 8.99
C LYS A 68 2.14 9.28 9.42
N PRO A 69 1.41 10.25 9.97
CA PRO A 69 0.04 10.01 10.41
C PRO A 69 -0.84 9.61 9.23
N PRO A 70 -1.84 8.76 9.46
CA PRO A 70 -2.71 8.30 8.36
C PRO A 70 -3.36 9.45 7.61
N GLU A 71 -3.74 10.49 8.31
CA GLU A 71 -4.41 11.63 7.68
C GLU A 71 -3.49 12.41 6.75
N LYS A 72 -2.19 12.15 6.81
CA LYS A 72 -1.25 12.80 5.92
C LYS A 72 -0.82 11.93 4.76
N ILE A 73 -1.49 10.81 4.56
CA ILE A 73 -1.21 9.92 3.44
C ILE A 73 -2.24 10.19 2.37
N PRO A 74 -1.84 10.84 1.26
CA PRO A 74 -2.81 11.16 0.21
C PRO A 74 -3.35 9.88 -0.40
N LEU A 75 -4.66 9.80 -0.55
CA LEU A 75 -5.28 8.62 -1.12
C LEU A 75 -4.74 8.28 -2.51
N PRO A 76 -4.55 9.25 -3.40
CA PRO A 76 -4.00 8.91 -4.71
C PRO A 76 -2.62 8.27 -4.64
N LEU A 77 -1.78 8.75 -3.74
CA LEU A 77 -0.46 8.16 -3.56
C LEU A 77 -0.59 6.72 -3.07
N LEU A 78 -1.49 6.50 -2.12
CA LEU A 78 -1.68 5.17 -1.57
C LEU A 78 -2.18 4.20 -2.65
N LEU A 79 -3.15 4.61 -3.43
CA LEU A 79 -3.69 3.75 -4.47
C LEU A 79 -2.62 3.42 -5.52
N ARG A 80 -1.86 4.41 -5.94
CA ARG A 80 -0.82 4.20 -6.91
C ARG A 80 0.26 3.26 -6.38
N THR A 81 0.63 3.46 -5.13
CA THR A 81 1.64 2.65 -4.48
C THR A 81 1.23 1.19 -4.41
N LEU A 82 0.00 0.94 -3.99
CA LEU A 82 -0.48 -0.42 -3.81
C LEU A 82 -0.73 -1.13 -5.14
N ALA A 83 -0.97 -0.36 -6.17
CA ALA A 83 -1.17 -0.93 -7.49
C ALA A 83 0.13 -1.23 -8.19
N ASP A 84 1.24 -1.16 -7.45
CA ASP A 84 2.54 -1.54 -7.99
C ASP A 84 2.96 -0.66 -9.15
N GLY A 85 2.65 0.61 -9.08
CA GLY A 85 3.04 1.54 -10.10
C GLY A 85 2.08 1.68 -11.25
N GLU A 86 1.00 0.92 -11.25
CA GLU A 86 0.01 1.05 -12.30
C GLU A 86 -0.71 2.38 -12.15
N PRO A 87 -1.09 3.00 -13.25
CA PRO A 87 -1.81 4.26 -13.16
C PRO A 87 -3.13 4.09 -12.44
N VAL A 88 -3.43 5.03 -11.56
CA VAL A 88 -4.69 5.00 -10.82
C VAL A 88 -5.88 5.01 -11.78
N LEU A 89 -5.78 5.78 -12.84
CA LEU A 89 -6.88 5.84 -13.80
C LEU A 89 -7.14 4.49 -14.45
N ALA A 90 -6.09 3.72 -14.70
CA ALA A 90 -6.26 2.41 -15.29
C ALA A 90 -7.02 1.49 -14.35
N LEU A 91 -6.75 1.60 -13.05
CA LEU A 91 -7.44 0.80 -12.07
C LEU A 91 -8.92 1.17 -11.95
N LEU A 92 -9.19 2.44 -12.03
CA LEU A 92 -10.55 2.89 -11.87
C LEU A 92 -11.41 2.66 -13.10
N SER A 93 -10.82 2.80 -14.27
CA SER A 93 -11.60 2.62 -15.46
C SER A 93 -11.70 1.20 -15.90
N GLU A 94 -11.09 0.44 -15.59
CA GLU A 94 -11.08 -0.74 -15.86
C GLU A 94 -11.20 -1.33 -16.79
N ARG A 95 -11.18 -1.40 -16.98
CA ARG A 95 -11.16 -1.82 -17.74
C ARG A 95 -11.11 -1.92 -18.57
N GLY A 96 -11.16 -1.63 -18.48
CA GLY A 96 -11.42 -1.59 -19.54
C GLY A 96 -10.67 -1.68 -20.71
N ARG A 97 -9.70 -1.48 -20.75
CA ARG A 97 -8.98 -1.45 -21.76
C ARG A 97 -8.51 -2.65 -22.01
N ARG A 98 -8.96 -3.56 -22.39
CA ARG A 98 -8.51 -4.65 -22.55
C ARG A 98 -7.33 -4.72 -23.24
N GLY A 99 -6.43 -5.34 -22.86
CA GLY A 99 -5.20 -5.61 -23.52
C GLY A 99 -4.19 -4.51 -23.51
N LYS A 100 -4.63 -3.32 -23.35
CA LYS A 100 -3.75 -2.24 -23.40
C LYS A 100 -4.03 -1.28 -22.38
N PRO A 101 -3.49 -1.45 -21.22
CA PRO A 101 -3.74 -0.55 -20.12
C PRO A 101 -3.21 0.85 -20.40
N TYR A 102 -3.87 1.82 -19.84
CA TYR A 102 -3.43 3.20 -19.96
C TYR A 102 -2.18 3.37 -19.11
N THR A 103 -1.15 3.93 -19.69
CA THR A 103 0.09 4.15 -18.96
C THR A 103 0.54 5.59 -19.11
N PRO A 104 0.01 6.48 -18.30
CA PRO A 104 0.40 7.89 -18.37
C PRO A 104 1.82 8.07 -17.89
N ASP A 105 2.41 9.18 -18.28
CA ASP A 105 3.70 9.57 -17.82
C ASP A 105 3.65 9.73 -16.32
N LYS A 106 4.75 9.47 -15.64
CA LYS A 106 4.83 9.67 -14.22
C LYS A 106 4.50 11.08 -13.82
N ARG A 107 4.90 12.05 -14.61
CA ARG A 107 4.61 13.44 -14.29
C ARG A 107 3.12 13.73 -14.29
N ASP A 108 2.39 13.06 -15.16
CA ASP A 108 0.95 13.25 -15.22
C ASP A 108 0.31 12.75 -13.94
N LEU A 109 0.80 11.64 -13.44
CA LEU A 109 0.25 11.09 -12.21
C LEU A 109 0.55 11.98 -11.01
N LEU A 110 1.79 12.49 -10.97
CA LEU A 110 2.17 13.33 -9.86
C LEU A 110 1.49 14.69 -9.90
N ALA A 111 1.30 15.23 -11.10
CA ALA A 111 0.67 16.53 -11.24
C ALA A 111 -0.81 16.48 -10.84
N GLY A 112 -1.41 15.31 -10.89
CA GLY A 112 -2.80 15.18 -10.53
C GLY A 112 -3.04 15.13 -9.03
N PHE A 113 -1.98 15.09 -8.29
CA PHE A 113 -2.09 14.99 -6.84
C PHE A 113 -1.60 16.24 -6.18
#